data_d611e6ed93aa879406c289bc71be2f42
#
_entry.id   d611e6ed93aa879406c289bc71be2f42
#
_cell.length_a   1.000
_cell.length_b   1.000
_cell.length_c   1.000
_cell.angle_alpha   90.00
_cell.angle_beta   90.00
_cell.angle_gamma   90.00
#
_symmetry.space_group_name_H-M   'P 1'
#
loop_
_entity.id
_entity.type
_entity.pdbx_description
1 polymer ?
#
loop_
_entity_poly.entity_id
_entity_poly.type
_entity_poly.pdbx_seq_one_letter_code
_entity_poly.pdbx_strand_id
1 'polypeptide(L)'
;MTNPFGARFPRPSFSQRIPRPSASFDAPFSPLLNLWFVQPFLPLEGKSVRAETRHQLKQDAFSRVTIDAAERTADWSLEHRNTLIIGAIVVILVLAASIGGWYYLSMQDEKASLDLSKAVRTMDTQLRPAGTPEQPDFPTFTSAKERSEAARKQFQAIVDTYPHTRTADMAHYFLGVTAVNLSDNATAEKNFKDVASSGNKEVSSVAKLALASLYGQTNRPKDAIALYQQLINKPTASVSKVTAQLQLAELYQNTNAPLDAKKIYEQVKKDNPTNEAGQLATQKLTELK
;
A
#
# COMPACT_ATOMS: atom_id res chain seq x y z
N MET A 1 -19.60 -17.20 31.41
CA MET A 1 -18.87 -15.95 31.61
C MET A 1 -18.65 -15.33 30.24
N THR A 2 -19.51 -14.41 29.87
CA THR A 2 -19.50 -13.72 28.58
C THR A 2 -18.38 -12.68 28.58
N ASN A 3 -17.50 -12.77 27.60
CA ASN A 3 -16.40 -11.82 27.37
C ASN A 3 -17.00 -10.46 26.97
N PRO A 4 -16.86 -9.39 27.78
CA PRO A 4 -17.54 -8.11 27.53
C PRO A 4 -16.92 -7.27 26.39
N PHE A 5 -15.85 -7.74 25.76
CA PHE A 5 -15.17 -6.97 24.71
C PHE A 5 -15.21 -7.71 23.37
N GLY A 6 -16.37 -7.66 22.73
CA GLY A 6 -16.56 -8.09 21.34
C GLY A 6 -15.95 -7.13 20.31
N ALA A 7 -14.76 -6.59 20.57
CA ALA A 7 -14.04 -5.82 19.57
C ALA A 7 -13.59 -6.77 18.46
N ARG A 8 -14.44 -6.93 17.43
CA ARG A 8 -14.02 -7.51 16.15
C ARG A 8 -13.03 -6.54 15.52
N PHE A 9 -11.78 -6.92 15.48
CA PHE A 9 -10.80 -6.22 14.66
C PHE A 9 -11.34 -6.11 13.22
N PRO A 10 -11.29 -4.92 12.58
CA PRO A 10 -11.76 -4.78 11.22
C PRO A 10 -10.96 -5.73 10.32
N ARG A 11 -11.65 -6.67 9.68
CA ARG A 11 -11.07 -7.51 8.64
C ARG A 11 -10.76 -6.62 7.47
N PRO A 12 -9.54 -6.61 6.94
CA PRO A 12 -9.30 -5.97 5.66
C PRO A 12 -10.16 -6.69 4.63
N SER A 13 -11.14 -5.99 4.05
CA SER A 13 -11.94 -6.49 2.95
C SER A 13 -11.06 -6.55 1.70
N PHE A 14 -10.36 -7.66 1.50
CA PHE A 14 -9.66 -7.99 0.28
C PHE A 14 -10.66 -8.47 -0.78
N SER A 15 -11.53 -7.56 -1.24
CA SER A 15 -12.36 -7.76 -2.41
C SER A 15 -12.07 -6.64 -3.42
N GLN A 16 -10.85 -6.57 -3.90
CA GLN A 16 -10.59 -5.92 -5.17
C GLN A 16 -10.39 -7.01 -6.20
N ARG A 17 -11.45 -7.27 -6.97
CA ARG A 17 -11.31 -7.90 -8.28
C ARG A 17 -10.34 -7.06 -9.10
N ILE A 18 -9.18 -7.60 -9.35
CA ILE A 18 -8.25 -7.09 -10.35
C ILE A 18 -9.00 -7.16 -11.69
N PRO A 19 -9.26 -6.04 -12.37
CA PRO A 19 -9.78 -6.12 -13.74
C PRO A 19 -8.67 -6.73 -14.60
N ARG A 20 -8.96 -7.87 -15.21
CA ARG A 20 -8.12 -8.44 -16.27
C ARG A 20 -8.12 -7.45 -17.43
N PRO A 21 -6.99 -7.04 -17.98
CA PRO A 21 -6.98 -6.30 -19.23
C PRO A 21 -7.45 -7.27 -20.33
N SER A 22 -8.63 -7.04 -20.84
CA SER A 22 -9.08 -7.62 -22.09
C SER A 22 -8.33 -6.91 -23.22
N ALA A 23 -7.22 -7.49 -23.64
CA ALA A 23 -6.58 -7.13 -24.89
C ALA A 23 -7.35 -7.79 -26.04
N SER A 24 -8.35 -7.13 -26.53
CA SER A 24 -8.84 -7.35 -27.88
C SER A 24 -8.21 -6.29 -28.79
N PHE A 25 -7.08 -6.63 -29.35
CA PHE A 25 -6.46 -5.90 -30.44
C PHE A 25 -7.03 -6.45 -31.75
N ASP A 26 -8.19 -6.00 -32.13
CA ASP A 26 -8.71 -6.12 -33.50
C ASP A 26 -8.74 -4.73 -34.11
N ALA A 27 -7.64 -4.34 -34.73
CA ALA A 27 -7.62 -3.25 -35.68
C ALA A 27 -7.59 -3.85 -37.08
N PRO A 28 -8.57 -3.57 -37.94
CA PRO A 28 -8.52 -4.03 -39.31
C PRO A 28 -7.47 -3.25 -40.10
N PHE A 29 -6.55 -3.99 -40.66
CA PHE A 29 -5.66 -3.53 -41.73
C PHE A 29 -6.51 -3.12 -42.93
N SER A 30 -6.59 -1.83 -43.19
CA SER A 30 -7.09 -1.32 -44.46
C SER A 30 -5.91 -0.88 -45.32
N PRO A 31 -5.69 -1.54 -46.47
CA PRO A 31 -4.71 -1.05 -47.43
C PRO A 31 -5.38 0.02 -48.28
N LEU A 32 -5.14 1.27 -48.04
CA LEU A 32 -5.46 2.31 -49.00
C LEU A 32 -4.27 2.48 -49.95
N LEU A 33 -4.47 1.83 -51.07
CA LEU A 33 -3.74 2.03 -52.31
C LEU A 33 -3.73 3.49 -52.74
N ASN A 34 -2.56 3.94 -53.08
CA ASN A 34 -2.15 4.84 -54.14
C ASN A 34 -3.28 5.59 -54.86
N LEU A 35 -3.28 6.90 -54.68
CA LEU A 35 -3.70 7.82 -55.74
C LEU A 35 -2.58 8.80 -55.93
N TRP A 36 -1.74 8.50 -56.89
CA TRP A 36 -0.85 9.40 -57.56
C TRP A 36 -1.70 10.46 -58.27
N PHE A 37 -1.81 11.64 -57.67
CA PHE A 37 -2.23 12.81 -58.38
C PHE A 37 -0.97 13.52 -58.86
N VAL A 38 -0.61 13.28 -60.11
CA VAL A 38 0.38 14.07 -60.86
C VAL A 38 -0.23 15.43 -61.07
N GLN A 39 0.21 16.39 -60.28
CA GLN A 39 -0.03 17.81 -60.58
C GLN A 39 1.08 18.27 -61.54
N PRO A 40 0.78 18.99 -62.62
CA PRO A 40 1.78 19.50 -63.49
C PRO A 40 2.59 20.60 -62.82
N PHE A 41 3.88 20.38 -62.82
CA PHE A 41 4.89 21.32 -62.31
C PHE A 41 4.80 22.61 -63.12
N LEU A 42 4.20 23.67 -62.58
CA LEU A 42 4.42 25.02 -63.03
C LEU A 42 5.83 25.43 -62.59
N PRO A 43 6.69 25.91 -63.49
CA PRO A 43 7.99 26.39 -63.09
C PRO A 43 7.82 27.69 -62.31
N LEU A 44 7.93 27.59 -60.99
CA LEU A 44 8.14 28.76 -60.15
C LEU A 44 9.49 29.33 -60.54
N GLU A 45 9.49 30.50 -61.17
CA GLU A 45 10.68 31.32 -61.34
C GLU A 45 11.38 31.43 -60.01
N GLY A 46 12.43 30.66 -59.88
CA GLY A 46 13.31 30.70 -58.71
C GLY A 46 14.04 32.04 -58.70
N LYS A 47 13.50 32.99 -57.93
CA LYS A 47 14.36 34.10 -57.49
C LYS A 47 15.52 33.45 -56.74
N SER A 48 16.68 33.42 -57.43
CA SER A 48 17.93 32.98 -56.80
C SER A 48 18.21 33.88 -55.61
N VAL A 49 17.92 33.33 -54.40
CA VAL A 49 18.30 34.00 -53.16
C VAL A 49 19.83 34.12 -53.21
N ARG A 50 20.31 35.36 -53.22
CA ARG A 50 21.74 35.68 -53.30
C ARG A 50 22.51 34.87 -52.29
N ALA A 51 23.69 34.37 -52.64
CA ALA A 51 24.56 33.54 -51.78
C ALA A 51 24.83 34.18 -50.40
N GLU A 52 24.81 35.50 -50.32
CA GLU A 52 24.94 36.28 -49.10
C GLU A 52 23.79 36.04 -48.09
N THR A 53 22.56 35.90 -48.58
CA THR A 53 21.40 35.63 -47.67
C THR A 53 21.44 34.21 -47.11
N ARG A 54 22.05 33.25 -47.82
CA ARG A 54 22.28 31.90 -47.29
C ARG A 54 23.39 31.85 -46.24
N HIS A 55 24.34 32.78 -46.30
CA HIS A 55 25.39 32.90 -45.27
C HIS A 55 24.88 33.58 -44.01
N GLN A 56 23.95 34.55 -44.15
CA GLN A 56 23.34 35.21 -42.97
C GLN A 56 22.37 34.33 -42.20
N LEU A 57 21.62 33.46 -42.87
CA LEU A 57 20.75 32.48 -42.22
C LEU A 57 21.51 31.39 -41.45
N LYS A 58 22.78 31.16 -41.72
CA LYS A 58 23.65 30.28 -40.96
C LYS A 58 24.25 30.92 -39.70
N GLN A 59 23.96 32.18 -39.47
CA GLN A 59 24.57 32.96 -38.37
C GLN A 59 23.57 33.45 -37.33
N ASP A 60 22.40 32.81 -37.22
CA ASP A 60 21.50 33.09 -36.12
C ASP A 60 22.21 32.79 -34.80
N ALA A 61 22.17 33.76 -33.87
CA ALA A 61 22.84 33.66 -32.57
C ALA A 61 22.48 32.37 -31.81
N PHE A 62 21.26 31.90 -32.00
CA PHE A 62 20.78 30.62 -31.44
C PHE A 62 21.51 29.41 -32.06
N SER A 63 21.72 29.42 -33.41
CA SER A 63 22.43 28.34 -34.10
C SER A 63 23.91 28.28 -33.70
N ARG A 64 24.55 29.42 -33.46
CA ARG A 64 25.95 29.47 -32.99
C ARG A 64 26.06 28.91 -31.54
N VAL A 65 25.18 29.36 -30.65
CA VAL A 65 25.21 28.90 -29.26
C VAL A 65 24.96 27.39 -29.16
N THR A 66 24.05 26.85 -29.99
CA THR A 66 23.76 25.40 -30.00
C THR A 66 24.89 24.59 -30.66
N ILE A 67 25.52 25.10 -31.72
CA ILE A 67 26.66 24.43 -32.36
C ILE A 67 27.89 24.47 -31.44
N ASP A 68 28.25 25.63 -30.88
CA ASP A 68 29.36 25.77 -29.93
C ASP A 68 29.14 24.91 -28.66
N ALA A 69 27.90 24.83 -28.18
CA ALA A 69 27.57 23.94 -27.05
C ALA A 69 27.70 22.47 -27.45
N ALA A 70 27.25 22.08 -28.64
CA ALA A 70 27.38 20.71 -29.13
C ALA A 70 28.86 20.32 -29.38
N GLU A 71 29.68 21.22 -29.96
CA GLU A 71 31.11 20.98 -30.17
C GLU A 71 31.85 20.84 -28.82
N ARG A 72 31.61 21.75 -27.85
CA ARG A 72 32.21 21.64 -26.50
C ARG A 72 31.81 20.38 -25.78
N THR A 73 30.55 19.96 -25.89
CA THR A 73 30.08 18.70 -25.27
C THR A 73 30.67 17.48 -25.98
N ALA A 74 30.85 17.53 -27.31
CA ALA A 74 31.50 16.47 -28.08
C ALA A 74 32.99 16.35 -27.72
N ASP A 75 33.73 17.45 -27.70
CA ASP A 75 35.15 17.45 -27.32
C ASP A 75 35.36 17.00 -25.88
N TRP A 76 34.57 17.50 -24.94
CA TRP A 76 34.57 17.05 -23.54
C TRP A 76 34.27 15.56 -23.42
N SER A 77 33.30 15.07 -24.19
CA SER A 77 32.92 13.63 -24.17
C SER A 77 34.02 12.75 -24.75
N LEU A 78 34.76 13.20 -25.76
CA LEU A 78 35.90 12.47 -26.32
C LEU A 78 37.08 12.42 -25.36
N GLU A 79 37.38 13.54 -24.69
CA GLU A 79 38.44 13.63 -23.69
C GLU A 79 38.15 12.76 -22.46
N HIS A 80 36.86 12.68 -22.01
CA HIS A 80 36.43 11.95 -20.85
C HIS A 80 35.74 10.60 -21.17
N ARG A 81 35.90 10.09 -22.38
CA ARG A 81 35.17 8.90 -22.86
C ARG A 81 35.32 7.68 -21.95
N ASN A 82 36.52 7.46 -21.39
CA ASN A 82 36.74 6.32 -20.49
C ASN A 82 35.97 6.48 -19.18
N THR A 83 35.92 7.69 -18.63
CA THR A 83 35.13 8.01 -17.42
C THR A 83 33.63 7.88 -17.67
N LEU A 84 33.16 8.32 -18.85
CA LEU A 84 31.77 8.17 -19.26
C LEU A 84 31.38 6.72 -19.48
N ILE A 85 32.25 5.91 -20.09
CA ILE A 85 32.04 4.47 -20.27
C ILE A 85 31.98 3.76 -18.91
N ILE A 86 32.90 4.05 -18.00
CA ILE A 86 32.91 3.48 -16.65
C ILE A 86 31.63 3.91 -15.90
N GLY A 87 31.25 5.19 -15.97
CA GLY A 87 30.02 5.69 -15.38
C GLY A 87 28.77 4.99 -15.94
N ALA A 88 28.70 4.82 -17.25
CA ALA A 88 27.61 4.09 -17.89
C ALA A 88 27.53 2.63 -17.45
N ILE A 89 28.68 1.95 -17.37
CA ILE A 89 28.74 0.55 -16.86
C ILE A 89 28.24 0.48 -15.43
N VAL A 90 28.67 1.39 -14.54
CA VAL A 90 28.21 1.44 -13.16
C VAL A 90 26.70 1.65 -13.08
N VAL A 91 26.15 2.57 -13.86
CA VAL A 91 24.71 2.81 -13.92
C VAL A 91 23.96 1.57 -14.41
N ILE A 92 24.46 0.89 -15.44
CA ILE A 92 23.84 -0.35 -15.95
C ILE A 92 23.88 -1.45 -14.88
N LEU A 93 25.00 -1.61 -14.17
CA LEU A 93 25.10 -2.60 -13.10
C LEU A 93 24.14 -2.31 -11.94
N VAL A 94 24.00 -1.03 -11.54
CA VAL A 94 23.05 -0.61 -10.50
C VAL A 94 21.61 -0.87 -10.94
N LEU A 95 21.27 -0.55 -12.19
CA LEU A 95 19.94 -0.84 -12.75
C LEU A 95 19.66 -2.34 -12.81
N ALA A 96 20.62 -3.13 -13.29
CA ALA A 96 20.50 -4.59 -13.35
C ALA A 96 20.30 -5.20 -11.95
N ALA A 97 21.08 -4.75 -10.96
CA ALA A 97 20.96 -5.19 -9.57
C ALA A 97 19.60 -4.78 -8.96
N SER A 98 19.13 -3.55 -9.27
CA SER A 98 17.83 -3.05 -8.80
C SER A 98 16.67 -3.85 -9.38
N ILE A 99 16.68 -4.12 -10.70
CA ILE A 99 15.65 -4.91 -11.38
C ILE A 99 15.68 -6.36 -10.89
N GLY A 100 16.87 -6.96 -10.80
CA GLY A 100 17.05 -8.34 -10.29
C GLY A 100 16.59 -8.49 -8.84
N GLY A 101 16.95 -7.55 -7.99
CA GLY A 101 16.49 -7.49 -6.60
C GLY A 101 14.98 -7.33 -6.46
N TRP A 102 14.39 -6.43 -7.26
CA TRP A 102 12.94 -6.25 -7.29
C TRP A 102 12.21 -7.51 -7.77
N TYR A 103 12.70 -8.15 -8.83
CA TYR A 103 12.12 -9.40 -9.35
C TYR A 103 12.22 -10.53 -8.32
N TYR A 104 13.37 -10.69 -7.67
CA TYR A 104 13.57 -11.68 -6.61
C TYR A 104 12.60 -11.46 -5.44
N LEU A 105 12.48 -10.22 -4.95
CA LEU A 105 11.56 -9.88 -3.86
C LEU A 105 10.10 -10.09 -4.26
N SER A 106 9.74 -9.80 -5.50
CA SER A 106 8.38 -10.03 -6.01
C SER A 106 8.01 -11.52 -6.03
N MET A 107 8.93 -12.38 -6.47
CA MET A 107 8.71 -13.83 -6.42
C MET A 107 8.62 -14.37 -4.98
N GLN A 108 9.40 -13.82 -4.06
CA GLN A 108 9.32 -14.19 -2.64
C GLN A 108 8.01 -13.74 -2.02
N ASP A 109 7.53 -12.54 -2.38
CA ASP A 109 6.26 -12.00 -1.89
C ASP A 109 5.05 -12.84 -2.36
N GLU A 110 5.09 -13.37 -3.60
CA GLU A 110 4.07 -14.29 -4.11
C GLU A 110 4.01 -15.58 -3.29
N LYS A 111 5.15 -16.21 -3.02
CA LYS A 111 5.21 -17.42 -2.17
C LYS A 111 4.73 -17.12 -0.75
N ALA A 112 5.21 -16.03 -0.17
CA ALA A 112 4.81 -15.58 1.15
C ALA A 112 3.29 -15.36 1.24
N SER A 113 2.66 -14.82 0.17
CA SER A 113 1.22 -14.56 0.14
C SER A 113 0.37 -15.83 0.17
N LEU A 114 0.85 -16.92 -0.44
CA LEU A 114 0.21 -18.23 -0.37
C LEU A 114 0.25 -18.78 1.07
N ASP A 115 1.40 -18.67 1.71
CA ASP A 115 1.57 -19.14 3.09
C ASP A 115 0.80 -18.25 4.08
N LEU A 116 0.75 -16.93 3.85
CA LEU A 116 -0.09 -16.02 4.61
C LEU A 116 -1.57 -16.42 4.52
N SER A 117 -2.05 -16.74 3.33
CA SER A 117 -3.43 -17.17 3.12
C SER A 117 -3.76 -18.44 3.91
N LYS A 118 -2.82 -19.39 3.99
CA LYS A 118 -2.98 -20.61 4.81
C LYS A 118 -3.03 -20.26 6.30
N ALA A 119 -2.12 -19.42 6.78
CA ALA A 119 -2.06 -18.99 8.17
C ALA A 119 -3.33 -18.24 8.60
N VAL A 120 -3.86 -17.36 7.75
CA VAL A 120 -5.13 -16.66 7.99
C VAL A 120 -6.31 -17.63 8.04
N ARG A 121 -6.35 -18.62 7.13
CA ARG A 121 -7.38 -19.70 7.21
C ARG A 121 -7.31 -20.47 8.51
N THR A 122 -6.10 -20.78 8.99
CA THR A 122 -5.92 -21.43 10.30
C THR A 122 -6.52 -20.57 11.41
N MET A 123 -6.29 -19.26 11.39
CA MET A 123 -6.83 -18.34 12.39
C MET A 123 -8.36 -18.21 12.32
N ASP A 124 -8.95 -18.35 11.13
CA ASP A 124 -10.40 -18.25 10.88
C ASP A 124 -11.13 -19.60 11.01
N THR A 125 -10.41 -20.72 11.24
CA THR A 125 -11.00 -22.05 11.40
C THR A 125 -11.96 -22.07 12.59
N GLN A 126 -13.14 -22.66 12.39
CA GLN A 126 -14.12 -22.82 13.47
C GLN A 126 -13.61 -23.81 14.52
N LEU A 127 -13.95 -23.54 15.78
CA LEU A 127 -13.60 -24.44 16.84
C LEU A 127 -14.49 -25.70 16.78
N ARG A 128 -13.89 -26.85 16.95
CA ARG A 128 -14.56 -28.13 17.00
C ARG A 128 -15.25 -28.29 18.37
N PRO A 129 -16.54 -28.64 18.40
CA PRO A 129 -17.22 -28.98 19.65
C PRO A 129 -16.54 -30.18 20.36
N ALA A 130 -16.53 -30.14 21.70
CA ALA A 130 -15.95 -31.22 22.46
C ALA A 130 -16.67 -32.56 22.14
N GLY A 131 -15.88 -33.64 21.97
CA GLY A 131 -16.40 -34.97 21.63
C GLY A 131 -16.62 -35.26 20.15
N THR A 132 -16.39 -34.27 19.24
CA THR A 132 -16.47 -34.51 17.80
C THR A 132 -15.13 -35.11 17.30
N PRO A 133 -15.14 -36.19 16.48
CA PRO A 133 -13.92 -36.78 15.92
C PRO A 133 -13.13 -35.77 15.06
N GLU A 134 -11.82 -35.92 15.04
CA GLU A 134 -10.95 -35.13 14.19
C GLU A 134 -11.18 -35.48 12.71
N GLN A 135 -11.26 -34.46 11.86
CA GLN A 135 -11.34 -34.66 10.41
C GLN A 135 -9.92 -34.67 9.82
N PRO A 136 -9.48 -35.77 9.16
CA PRO A 136 -8.09 -35.95 8.74
C PRO A 136 -7.61 -34.87 7.74
N ASP A 137 -8.55 -34.32 6.96
CA ASP A 137 -8.20 -33.43 5.83
C ASP A 137 -8.23 -31.94 6.19
N PHE A 138 -8.71 -31.58 7.39
CA PHE A 138 -8.83 -30.19 7.80
C PHE A 138 -8.29 -29.97 9.22
N PRO A 139 -7.40 -28.96 9.43
CA PRO A 139 -6.98 -28.64 10.78
C PRO A 139 -8.19 -28.21 11.61
N THR A 140 -8.42 -28.92 12.71
CA THR A 140 -9.49 -28.64 13.66
C THR A 140 -8.91 -28.36 15.02
N PHE A 141 -9.41 -27.33 15.71
CA PHE A 141 -8.91 -26.88 17.00
C PHE A 141 -10.03 -27.00 18.05
N THR A 142 -9.68 -27.44 19.24
CA THR A 142 -10.61 -27.55 20.35
C THR A 142 -10.73 -26.28 21.16
N SER A 143 -9.74 -25.39 21.06
CA SER A 143 -9.71 -24.11 21.77
C SER A 143 -9.18 -22.97 20.91
N ALA A 144 -9.63 -21.75 21.23
CA ALA A 144 -9.11 -20.53 20.61
C ALA A 144 -7.61 -20.35 20.86
N LYS A 145 -7.11 -20.81 22.00
CA LYS A 145 -5.70 -20.78 22.37
C LYS A 145 -4.88 -21.66 21.43
N GLU A 146 -5.25 -22.92 21.28
CA GLU A 146 -4.59 -23.88 20.38
C GLU A 146 -4.54 -23.35 18.93
N ARG A 147 -5.67 -22.84 18.44
CA ARG A 147 -5.76 -22.23 17.12
C ARG A 147 -4.83 -21.01 16.96
N SER A 148 -4.80 -20.13 17.97
CA SER A 148 -3.93 -18.96 17.95
C SER A 148 -2.44 -19.32 18.01
N GLU A 149 -2.07 -20.36 18.76
CA GLU A 149 -0.70 -20.88 18.81
C GLU A 149 -0.28 -21.51 17.49
N ALA A 150 -1.16 -22.27 16.83
CA ALA A 150 -0.91 -22.83 15.51
C ALA A 150 -0.73 -21.72 14.45
N ALA A 151 -1.63 -20.74 14.43
CA ALA A 151 -1.53 -19.59 13.53
C ALA A 151 -0.26 -18.77 13.78
N ARG A 152 0.10 -18.54 15.06
CA ARG A 152 1.35 -17.83 15.42
C ARG A 152 2.58 -18.52 14.85
N LYS A 153 2.67 -19.84 14.93
CA LYS A 153 3.80 -20.60 14.34
C LYS A 153 3.89 -20.41 12.82
N GLN A 154 2.75 -20.41 12.14
CA GLN A 154 2.72 -20.20 10.68
C GLN A 154 3.10 -18.77 10.31
N PHE A 155 2.60 -17.74 10.99
CA PHE A 155 3.00 -16.34 10.74
C PHE A 155 4.48 -16.12 11.05
N GLN A 156 5.01 -16.73 12.12
CA GLN A 156 6.43 -16.64 12.43
C GLN A 156 7.29 -17.26 11.32
N ALA A 157 6.91 -18.42 10.80
CA ALA A 157 7.62 -19.07 9.70
C ALA A 157 7.65 -18.17 8.43
N ILE A 158 6.59 -17.41 8.16
CA ILE A 158 6.56 -16.45 7.04
C ILE A 158 7.58 -15.34 7.25
N VAL A 159 7.61 -14.74 8.44
CA VAL A 159 8.56 -13.68 8.78
C VAL A 159 10.00 -14.16 8.69
N ASP A 160 10.28 -15.37 9.18
CA ASP A 160 11.63 -15.95 9.17
C ASP A 160 12.08 -16.32 7.75
N THR A 161 11.16 -16.77 6.90
CA THR A 161 11.48 -17.23 5.53
C THR A 161 11.53 -16.09 4.53
N TYR A 162 10.67 -15.06 4.70
CA TYR A 162 10.48 -13.98 3.73
C TYR A 162 10.63 -12.57 4.35
N PRO A 163 11.71 -12.26 5.09
CA PRO A 163 11.80 -11.11 5.99
C PRO A 163 11.66 -9.73 5.33
N HIS A 164 11.89 -9.63 4.02
CA HIS A 164 11.91 -8.35 3.28
C HIS A 164 10.73 -8.17 2.32
N THR A 165 9.67 -8.97 2.49
CA THR A 165 8.48 -8.89 1.66
C THR A 165 7.40 -8.02 2.30
N ARG A 166 6.48 -7.50 1.47
CA ARG A 166 5.28 -6.80 1.99
C ARG A 166 4.39 -7.74 2.78
N THR A 167 4.39 -9.00 2.41
CA THR A 167 3.65 -10.06 3.09
C THR A 167 4.21 -10.33 4.48
N ALA A 168 5.53 -10.18 4.69
CA ALA A 168 6.12 -10.27 6.03
C ALA A 168 5.62 -9.17 6.97
N ASP A 169 5.45 -7.92 6.50
CA ASP A 169 4.81 -6.86 7.28
C ASP A 169 3.40 -7.27 7.74
N MET A 170 2.63 -7.90 6.85
CA MET A 170 1.30 -8.40 7.18
C MET A 170 1.36 -9.57 8.16
N ALA A 171 2.33 -10.48 8.01
CA ALA A 171 2.55 -11.57 8.95
C ALA A 171 2.92 -11.05 10.36
N HIS A 172 3.77 -10.03 10.45
CA HIS A 172 4.05 -9.34 11.72
C HIS A 172 2.79 -8.72 12.34
N TYR A 173 1.91 -8.12 11.54
CA TYR A 173 0.63 -7.63 12.03
C TYR A 173 -0.20 -8.77 12.64
N PHE A 174 -0.32 -9.92 11.97
CA PHE A 174 -1.06 -11.07 12.48
C PHE A 174 -0.37 -11.73 13.67
N LEU A 175 0.96 -11.67 13.79
CA LEU A 175 1.67 -12.05 15.02
C LEU A 175 1.22 -11.21 16.20
N GLY A 176 1.07 -9.89 15.99
CA GLY A 176 0.49 -9.00 17.00
C GLY A 176 -0.94 -9.39 17.37
N VAL A 177 -1.79 -9.69 16.39
CA VAL A 177 -3.19 -10.13 16.63
C VAL A 177 -3.25 -11.46 17.38
N THR A 178 -2.44 -12.44 16.99
CA THR A 178 -2.39 -13.73 17.70
C THR A 178 -1.85 -13.60 19.12
N ALA A 179 -0.91 -12.68 19.35
CA ALA A 179 -0.41 -12.37 20.69
C ALA A 179 -1.49 -11.75 21.58
N VAL A 180 -2.33 -10.83 21.05
CA VAL A 180 -3.51 -10.32 21.78
C VAL A 180 -4.46 -11.45 22.15
N ASN A 181 -4.76 -12.37 21.23
CA ASN A 181 -5.63 -13.51 21.48
C ASN A 181 -5.07 -14.47 22.56
N LEU A 182 -3.75 -14.50 22.71
CA LEU A 182 -3.04 -15.27 23.73
C LEU A 182 -2.80 -14.47 25.03
N SER A 183 -3.32 -13.24 25.11
CA SER A 183 -3.10 -12.31 26.23
C SER A 183 -1.63 -11.93 26.46
N ASP A 184 -0.79 -12.06 25.42
CA ASP A 184 0.62 -11.64 25.42
C ASP A 184 0.72 -10.21 24.87
N ASN A 185 0.33 -9.24 25.70
CA ASN A 185 0.29 -7.83 25.32
C ASN A 185 1.66 -7.26 24.99
N ALA A 186 2.75 -7.76 25.58
CA ALA A 186 4.11 -7.29 25.30
C ALA A 186 4.56 -7.68 23.89
N THR A 187 4.33 -8.94 23.49
CA THR A 187 4.61 -9.41 22.14
C THR A 187 3.71 -8.72 21.11
N ALA A 188 2.44 -8.48 21.44
CA ALA A 188 1.50 -7.76 20.60
C ALA A 188 1.98 -6.33 20.32
N GLU A 189 2.33 -5.60 21.38
CA GLU A 189 2.84 -4.22 21.27
C GLU A 189 4.10 -4.14 20.42
N LYS A 190 5.07 -5.05 20.62
CA LYS A 190 6.28 -5.12 19.83
C LYS A 190 5.97 -5.27 18.34
N ASN A 191 5.21 -6.31 17.98
CA ASN A 191 4.91 -6.58 16.58
C ASN A 191 4.12 -5.44 15.92
N PHE A 192 3.12 -4.87 16.61
CA PHE A 192 2.38 -3.74 16.06
C PHE A 192 3.26 -2.49 15.89
N LYS A 193 4.21 -2.21 16.78
CA LYS A 193 5.17 -1.10 16.64
C LYS A 193 6.11 -1.29 15.45
N ASP A 194 6.62 -2.50 15.28
CA ASP A 194 7.49 -2.83 14.15
C ASP A 194 6.78 -2.55 12.81
N VAL A 195 5.53 -3.01 12.68
CA VAL A 195 4.71 -2.76 11.49
C VAL A 195 4.27 -1.30 11.37
N ALA A 196 3.94 -0.63 12.48
CA ALA A 196 3.53 0.77 12.48
C ALA A 196 4.63 1.71 11.96
N SER A 197 5.89 1.29 12.03
CA SER A 197 7.06 2.02 11.52
C SER A 197 7.46 1.61 10.10
N SER A 198 6.81 0.60 9.51
CA SER A 198 7.14 0.13 8.17
C SER A 198 6.82 1.18 7.08
N GLY A 199 7.50 1.06 5.93
CA GLY A 199 7.27 1.94 4.77
C GLY A 199 5.93 1.73 4.07
N ASN A 200 5.22 0.64 4.36
CA ASN A 200 3.92 0.32 3.78
C ASN A 200 2.81 1.06 4.53
N LYS A 201 2.35 2.18 3.99
CA LYS A 201 1.36 3.07 4.62
C LYS A 201 0.05 2.36 5.00
N GLU A 202 -0.42 1.42 4.18
CA GLU A 202 -1.67 0.71 4.41
C GLU A 202 -1.56 -0.23 5.61
N VAL A 203 -0.53 -1.06 5.63
CA VAL A 203 -0.29 -2.01 6.74
C VAL A 203 0.09 -1.26 8.02
N SER A 204 0.94 -0.22 7.90
CA SER A 204 1.31 0.66 9.02
C SER A 204 0.09 1.31 9.68
N SER A 205 -0.90 1.77 8.91
CA SER A 205 -2.11 2.38 9.47
C SER A 205 -2.99 1.38 10.20
N VAL A 206 -3.12 0.15 9.70
CA VAL A 206 -3.84 -0.94 10.37
C VAL A 206 -3.14 -1.34 11.68
N ALA A 207 -1.80 -1.43 11.66
CA ALA A 207 -1.02 -1.71 12.85
C ALA A 207 -1.13 -0.59 13.92
N LYS A 208 -1.14 0.69 13.51
CA LYS A 208 -1.39 1.82 14.42
C LYS A 208 -2.78 1.76 15.03
N LEU A 209 -3.79 1.37 14.24
CA LEU A 209 -5.15 1.20 14.74
C LEU A 209 -5.22 0.09 15.81
N ALA A 210 -4.59 -1.07 15.53
CA ALA A 210 -4.50 -2.17 16.48
C ALA A 210 -3.71 -1.82 17.74
N LEU A 211 -2.59 -1.10 17.59
CA LEU A 211 -1.77 -0.62 18.69
C LEU A 211 -2.54 0.38 19.57
N ALA A 212 -3.31 1.29 18.96
CA ALA A 212 -4.15 2.22 19.70
C ALA A 212 -5.24 1.47 20.52
N SER A 213 -5.86 0.47 19.91
CA SER A 213 -6.82 -0.39 20.63
C SER A 213 -6.16 -1.13 21.80
N LEU A 214 -4.96 -1.71 21.59
CA LEU A 214 -4.19 -2.37 22.62
C LEU A 214 -3.87 -1.42 23.80
N TYR A 215 -3.45 -0.18 23.49
CA TYR A 215 -3.18 0.83 24.51
C TYR A 215 -4.43 1.22 25.31
N GLY A 216 -5.58 1.32 24.66
CA GLY A 216 -6.85 1.54 25.33
C GLY A 216 -7.18 0.41 26.32
N GLN A 217 -6.96 -0.83 25.91
CA GLN A 217 -7.20 -2.02 26.73
C GLN A 217 -6.19 -2.20 27.89
N THR A 218 -4.99 -1.68 27.72
CA THR A 218 -3.90 -1.77 28.72
C THR A 218 -3.74 -0.53 29.60
N ASN A 219 -4.81 0.26 29.73
CA ASN A 219 -4.88 1.47 30.57
C ASN A 219 -3.85 2.56 30.17
N ARG A 220 -3.60 2.71 28.88
CA ARG A 220 -2.72 3.73 28.28
C ARG A 220 -3.50 4.64 27.33
N PRO A 221 -4.56 5.32 27.78
CA PRO A 221 -5.47 6.06 26.90
C PRO A 221 -4.77 7.23 26.17
N LYS A 222 -3.78 7.87 26.79
CA LYS A 222 -3.04 8.98 26.16
C LYS A 222 -2.30 8.53 24.90
N ASP A 223 -1.65 7.37 24.95
CA ASP A 223 -0.93 6.81 23.80
C ASP A 223 -1.91 6.38 22.70
N ALA A 224 -3.05 5.79 23.08
CA ALA A 224 -4.11 5.43 22.16
C ALA A 224 -4.69 6.66 21.43
N ILE A 225 -5.02 7.73 22.17
CA ILE A 225 -5.55 8.99 21.60
C ILE A 225 -4.55 9.57 20.57
N ALA A 226 -3.26 9.60 20.90
CA ALA A 226 -2.24 10.13 19.99
C ALA A 226 -2.19 9.37 18.67
N LEU A 227 -2.31 8.02 18.70
CA LEU A 227 -2.33 7.20 17.49
C LEU A 227 -3.61 7.40 16.68
N TYR A 228 -4.78 7.43 17.32
CA TYR A 228 -6.04 7.71 16.63
C TYR A 228 -6.03 9.09 15.96
N GLN A 229 -5.49 10.12 16.64
CA GLN A 229 -5.33 11.45 16.04
C GLN A 229 -4.42 11.46 14.81
N GLN A 230 -3.31 10.68 14.84
CA GLN A 230 -2.47 10.51 13.67
C GLN A 230 -3.24 9.89 12.48
N LEU A 231 -4.05 8.86 12.75
CA LEU A 231 -4.87 8.20 11.73
C LEU A 231 -5.97 9.11 11.18
N ILE A 232 -6.60 9.93 12.03
CA ILE A 232 -7.60 10.92 11.63
C ILE A 232 -6.99 11.99 10.71
N ASN A 233 -5.76 12.42 11.02
CA ASN A 233 -5.06 13.45 10.24
C ASN A 233 -4.43 12.91 8.95
N LYS A 234 -4.12 11.62 8.88
CA LYS A 234 -3.51 10.95 7.72
C LYS A 234 -4.24 9.64 7.42
N PRO A 235 -5.50 9.71 6.95
CA PRO A 235 -6.28 8.52 6.62
C PRO A 235 -5.67 7.79 5.43
N THR A 236 -5.93 6.48 5.35
CA THR A 236 -5.51 5.61 4.25
C THR A 236 -6.72 4.84 3.70
N ALA A 237 -6.53 4.05 2.63
CA ALA A 237 -7.59 3.20 2.12
C ALA A 237 -7.98 2.10 3.13
N SER A 238 -7.00 1.57 3.88
CA SER A 238 -7.23 0.53 4.90
C SER A 238 -7.83 1.08 6.19
N VAL A 239 -7.53 2.33 6.57
CA VAL A 239 -8.06 2.99 7.78
C VAL A 239 -8.58 4.35 7.44
N SER A 240 -9.90 4.45 7.30
CA SER A 240 -10.56 5.72 7.00
C SER A 240 -10.54 6.68 8.20
N LYS A 241 -10.68 7.98 7.93
CA LYS A 241 -10.86 9.00 8.97
C LYS A 241 -12.00 8.64 9.91
N VAL A 242 -13.13 8.21 9.34
CA VAL A 242 -14.34 7.85 10.10
C VAL A 242 -14.10 6.67 11.01
N THR A 243 -13.40 5.62 10.53
CA THR A 243 -13.03 4.47 11.36
C THR A 243 -12.21 4.91 12.58
N ALA A 244 -11.19 5.73 12.36
CA ALA A 244 -10.35 6.21 13.46
C ALA A 244 -11.14 7.13 14.44
N GLN A 245 -12.06 7.96 13.93
CA GLN A 245 -12.92 8.80 14.76
C GLN A 245 -13.87 7.98 15.65
N LEU A 246 -14.51 6.95 15.08
CA LEU A 246 -15.42 6.07 15.84
C LEU A 246 -14.67 5.31 16.94
N GLN A 247 -13.49 4.80 16.66
CA GLN A 247 -12.66 4.12 17.65
C GLN A 247 -12.15 5.07 18.76
N LEU A 248 -11.80 6.31 18.40
CA LEU A 248 -11.44 7.32 19.38
C LEU A 248 -12.64 7.71 20.28
N ALA A 249 -13.83 7.84 19.70
CA ALA A 249 -15.04 8.14 20.47
C ALA A 249 -15.38 6.98 21.44
N GLU A 250 -15.23 5.74 21.01
CA GLU A 250 -15.40 4.55 21.86
C GLU A 250 -14.37 4.52 23.01
N LEU A 251 -13.11 4.86 22.72
CA LEU A 251 -12.09 5.01 23.75
C LEU A 251 -12.48 6.06 24.81
N TYR A 252 -12.98 7.23 24.39
CA TYR A 252 -13.44 8.26 25.32
C TYR A 252 -14.62 7.80 26.17
N GLN A 253 -15.56 7.02 25.60
CA GLN A 253 -16.64 6.43 26.39
C GLN A 253 -16.08 5.49 27.48
N ASN A 254 -15.15 4.62 27.10
CA ASN A 254 -14.56 3.61 27.99
C ASN A 254 -13.63 4.24 29.05
N THR A 255 -13.17 5.46 28.84
CA THR A 255 -12.30 6.20 29.77
C THR A 255 -13.00 7.31 30.55
N ASN A 256 -14.32 7.23 30.65
CA ASN A 256 -15.15 8.17 31.41
C ASN A 256 -15.06 9.64 30.90
N ALA A 257 -14.87 9.84 29.60
CA ALA A 257 -14.86 11.14 28.94
C ALA A 257 -16.05 11.30 27.94
N PRO A 258 -17.33 11.19 28.41
CA PRO A 258 -18.48 11.14 27.51
C PRO A 258 -18.69 12.43 26.71
N LEU A 259 -18.25 13.56 27.21
CA LEU A 259 -18.37 14.84 26.49
C LEU A 259 -17.48 14.88 25.25
N ASP A 260 -16.28 14.29 25.32
CA ASP A 260 -15.36 14.21 24.17
C ASP A 260 -15.82 13.16 23.17
N ALA A 261 -16.34 12.02 23.63
CA ALA A 261 -17.00 11.04 22.78
C ALA A 261 -18.17 11.68 22.01
N LYS A 262 -19.06 12.41 22.71
CA LYS A 262 -20.20 13.11 22.12
C LYS A 262 -19.79 14.05 20.97
N LYS A 263 -18.77 14.88 21.18
CA LYS A 263 -18.26 15.80 20.14
C LYS A 263 -17.86 15.07 18.87
N ILE A 264 -17.16 13.93 19.02
CA ILE A 264 -16.71 13.14 17.85
C ILE A 264 -17.90 12.50 17.15
N TYR A 265 -18.84 11.91 17.89
CA TYR A 265 -20.04 11.33 17.27
C TYR A 265 -20.89 12.38 16.56
N GLU A 266 -21.06 13.58 17.13
CA GLU A 266 -21.74 14.69 16.47
C GLU A 266 -21.04 15.08 15.16
N GLN A 267 -19.71 15.13 15.15
CA GLN A 267 -18.93 15.42 13.95
C GLN A 267 -19.09 14.29 12.90
N VAL A 268 -18.99 13.01 13.30
CA VAL A 268 -19.18 11.87 12.37
C VAL A 268 -20.58 11.89 11.77
N LYS A 269 -21.63 12.14 12.57
CA LYS A 269 -23.01 12.27 12.12
C LYS A 269 -23.17 13.40 11.11
N LYS A 270 -22.57 14.57 11.38
CA LYS A 270 -22.61 15.74 10.50
C LYS A 270 -21.93 15.48 9.16
N ASP A 271 -20.75 14.85 9.19
CA ASP A 271 -19.95 14.59 7.99
C ASP A 271 -20.49 13.40 7.17
N ASN A 272 -21.32 12.56 7.78
CA ASN A 272 -21.84 11.31 7.21
C ASN A 272 -23.35 11.13 7.42
N PRO A 273 -24.20 12.04 6.95
CA PRO A 273 -25.62 12.09 7.34
C PRO A 273 -26.44 10.88 6.85
N THR A 274 -26.02 10.22 5.77
CA THR A 274 -26.82 9.19 5.07
C THR A 274 -26.21 7.79 5.07
N ASN A 275 -24.98 7.64 5.54
CA ASN A 275 -24.30 6.33 5.53
C ASN A 275 -24.34 5.64 6.90
N GLU A 276 -23.88 4.38 6.94
CA GLU A 276 -23.84 3.55 8.16
C GLU A 276 -23.10 4.20 9.32
N ALA A 277 -22.01 4.93 9.04
CA ALA A 277 -21.24 5.60 10.09
C ALA A 277 -22.03 6.71 10.78
N GLY A 278 -22.81 7.49 10.04
CA GLY A 278 -23.69 8.51 10.59
C GLY A 278 -24.86 7.92 11.37
N GLN A 279 -25.40 6.78 10.94
CA GLN A 279 -26.43 6.03 11.68
C GLN A 279 -25.86 5.49 12.99
N LEU A 280 -24.68 4.87 12.96
CA LEU A 280 -24.00 4.39 14.16
C LEU A 280 -23.70 5.53 15.14
N ALA A 281 -23.18 6.66 14.63
CA ALA A 281 -22.93 7.82 15.47
C ALA A 281 -24.21 8.37 16.11
N THR A 282 -25.33 8.35 15.38
CA THR A 282 -26.65 8.75 15.92
C THR A 282 -27.13 7.79 17.03
N GLN A 283 -26.96 6.50 16.83
CA GLN A 283 -27.25 5.49 17.84
C GLN A 283 -26.42 5.73 19.12
N LYS A 284 -25.10 5.89 18.96
CA LYS A 284 -24.17 6.14 20.07
C LYS A 284 -24.49 7.42 20.83
N LEU A 285 -24.93 8.47 20.15
CA LEU A 285 -25.39 9.72 20.78
C LEU A 285 -26.67 9.53 21.62
N THR A 286 -27.53 8.56 21.28
CA THR A 286 -28.72 8.25 22.11
C THR A 286 -28.35 7.43 23.35
N GLU A 287 -27.31 6.59 23.28
CA GLU A 287 -26.77 5.81 24.40
C GLU A 287 -26.04 6.71 25.44
N LEU A 288 -25.53 7.87 25.03
CA LEU A 288 -24.80 8.84 25.87
C LEU A 288 -25.72 9.84 26.61
N LYS A 289 -27.03 9.79 26.40
CA LYS A 289 -28.03 10.63 27.11
C LYS A 289 -28.40 9.98 28.43
#